data_4b7bdb6d8d73c0f317e32ca72697d535
#
_entry.id   4b7bdb6d8d73c0f317e32ca72697d535
#
_cell.length_a   1.000
_cell.length_b   1.000
_cell.length_c   1.000
_cell.angle_alpha   90.00
_cell.angle_beta   90.00
_cell.angle_gamma   90.00
#
_symmetry.space_group_name_H-M   'P 1'
#
loop_
_entity.id
_entity.type
_entity.pdbx_description
1 polymer ?
#
loop_
_entity_poly.entity_id
_entity_poly.type
_entity_poly.pdbx_seq_one_letter_code
_entity_poly.pdbx_strand_id
1 'polypeptide(L)'
;NHPELEPMIIGRNFLVKINANIGNSAVASSIEEEVEKMRWATKWGADTLMDLSTGKNIHRTREWIIRNCPVPVGTVPIYQALEKVNGKPEDLNWEVFRDTLIEQAEQGVDYFTIHAGVLLRYVPLTSNRMTGIVSRGGSIMAKWCLSHHKENFLYEKWDEICEIMSAYDVSFSIGD
;
A
#
# COMPACT_ATOMS: atom_id res chain seq x y z
N ASN A 1 -0.70 -13.56 -6.97
CA ASN A 1 -1.25 -14.34 -5.85
C ASN A 1 -2.77 -14.58 -5.97
N HIS A 2 -3.51 -13.68 -6.62
CA HIS A 2 -4.94 -13.91 -6.82
C HIS A 2 -5.21 -14.79 -8.07
N PRO A 3 -6.29 -15.62 -8.05
CA PRO A 3 -6.54 -16.62 -9.09
C PRO A 3 -6.79 -16.04 -10.48
N GLU A 4 -7.27 -14.82 -10.59
CA GLU A 4 -7.58 -14.12 -11.83
C GLU A 4 -6.35 -13.52 -12.51
N LEU A 5 -5.20 -13.53 -11.85
CA LEU A 5 -3.96 -12.92 -12.31
C LEU A 5 -3.39 -13.64 -13.54
N GLU A 6 -3.07 -12.88 -14.58
CA GLU A 6 -2.19 -13.31 -15.64
C GLU A 6 -0.73 -13.08 -15.21
N PRO A 7 0.12 -14.13 -15.12
CA PRO A 7 1.49 -13.98 -14.64
C PRO A 7 2.30 -13.00 -15.49
N MET A 8 3.08 -12.15 -14.83
CA MET A 8 3.99 -11.23 -15.49
C MET A 8 5.36 -11.21 -14.80
N ILE A 9 6.36 -10.71 -15.50
CA ILE A 9 7.71 -10.57 -14.96
C ILE A 9 8.07 -9.09 -14.89
N ILE A 10 8.50 -8.65 -13.70
CA ILE A 10 9.10 -7.34 -13.47
C ILE A 10 10.59 -7.55 -13.17
N GLY A 11 11.47 -6.86 -13.87
CA GLY A 11 12.89 -6.99 -13.61
C GLY A 11 13.75 -6.17 -14.56
N ARG A 12 15.02 -6.03 -14.21
CA ARG A 12 15.99 -5.16 -14.88
C ARG A 12 16.15 -5.43 -16.38
N ASN A 13 16.00 -6.68 -16.80
CA ASN A 13 16.19 -7.10 -18.19
C ASN A 13 14.87 -7.21 -18.97
N PHE A 14 13.76 -6.75 -18.40
CA PHE A 14 12.44 -6.79 -19.00
C PHE A 14 11.95 -5.38 -19.32
N LEU A 15 10.88 -5.29 -20.11
CA LEU A 15 10.26 -4.02 -20.46
C LEU A 15 9.74 -3.30 -19.22
N VAL A 16 9.77 -1.98 -19.26
CA VAL A 16 9.16 -1.12 -18.23
C VAL A 16 7.67 -1.43 -18.11
N LYS A 17 7.17 -1.48 -16.89
CA LYS A 17 5.77 -1.71 -16.57
C LYS A 17 5.09 -0.41 -16.19
N ILE A 18 3.86 -0.25 -16.64
CA ILE A 18 3.02 0.90 -16.31
C ILE A 18 2.10 0.50 -15.16
N ASN A 19 2.22 1.19 -14.04
CA ASN A 19 1.31 1.05 -12.91
C ASN A 19 0.20 2.10 -12.99
N ALA A 20 -1.06 1.67 -12.88
CA ALA A 20 -2.20 2.57 -12.76
C ALA A 20 -2.68 2.64 -11.31
N ASN A 21 -2.92 3.85 -10.82
CA ASN A 21 -3.47 4.08 -9.49
C ASN A 21 -4.98 4.26 -9.55
N ILE A 22 -5.68 3.52 -8.71
CA ILE A 22 -7.11 3.70 -8.43
C ILE A 22 -7.34 3.76 -6.92
N GLY A 23 -8.56 3.88 -6.49
CA GLY A 23 -8.92 3.82 -5.08
C GLY A 23 -10.01 4.82 -4.73
N ASN A 24 -10.96 4.38 -3.91
CA ASN A 24 -11.98 5.26 -3.37
C ASN A 24 -11.47 6.05 -2.15
N SER A 25 -12.14 7.16 -1.88
CA SER A 25 -11.94 7.95 -0.67
C SER A 25 -13.27 8.09 0.08
N ALA A 26 -13.21 8.66 1.29
CA ALA A 26 -14.41 8.90 2.11
C ALA A 26 -15.44 9.83 1.42
N VAL A 27 -15.04 10.55 0.38
CA VAL A 27 -15.85 11.60 -0.28
C VAL A 27 -16.18 11.33 -1.74
N ALA A 28 -15.57 10.32 -2.35
CA ALA A 28 -15.73 10.08 -3.79
C ALA A 28 -15.59 8.62 -4.15
N SER A 29 -16.35 8.19 -5.15
CA SER A 29 -16.29 6.91 -5.83
C SER A 29 -16.95 5.74 -5.08
N SER A 30 -17.72 4.97 -5.80
CA SER A 30 -18.31 3.71 -5.36
C SER A 30 -17.38 2.53 -5.69
N ILE A 31 -17.72 1.33 -5.19
CA ILE A 31 -16.99 0.10 -5.52
C ILE A 31 -17.07 -0.19 -7.02
N GLU A 32 -18.27 0.00 -7.60
CA GLU A 32 -18.52 -0.22 -9.03
C GLU A 32 -17.70 0.72 -9.91
N GLU A 33 -17.57 1.98 -9.50
CA GLU A 33 -16.72 2.96 -10.20
C GLU A 33 -15.23 2.61 -10.12
N GLU A 34 -14.76 2.05 -9.00
CA GLU A 34 -13.37 1.58 -8.88
C GLU A 34 -13.10 0.37 -9.79
N VAL A 35 -14.04 -0.57 -9.87
CA VAL A 35 -13.96 -1.71 -10.81
C VAL A 35 -13.97 -1.21 -12.26
N GLU A 36 -14.76 -0.23 -12.59
CA GLU A 36 -14.77 0.36 -13.93
C GLU A 36 -13.45 1.07 -14.25
N LYS A 37 -12.91 1.85 -13.33
CA LYS A 37 -11.58 2.46 -13.48
C LYS A 37 -10.48 1.41 -13.69
N MET A 38 -10.51 0.32 -12.94
CA MET A 38 -9.60 -0.80 -13.12
C MET A 38 -9.70 -1.39 -14.54
N ARG A 39 -10.92 -1.65 -15.04
CA ARG A 39 -11.14 -2.17 -16.40
C ARG A 39 -10.64 -1.21 -17.48
N TRP A 40 -10.85 0.09 -17.30
CA TRP A 40 -10.30 1.10 -18.20
C TRP A 40 -8.77 1.13 -18.16
N ALA A 41 -8.17 1.10 -16.97
CA ALA A 41 -6.72 1.10 -16.83
C ALA A 41 -6.09 -0.10 -17.56
N THR A 42 -6.61 -1.30 -17.34
CA THR A 42 -6.11 -2.54 -17.99
C THR A 42 -6.34 -2.51 -19.50
N LYS A 43 -7.51 -2.05 -19.95
CA LYS A 43 -7.81 -1.90 -21.38
C LYS A 43 -6.82 -0.96 -22.10
N TRP A 44 -6.34 0.07 -21.41
CA TRP A 44 -5.41 1.05 -21.95
C TRP A 44 -3.94 0.74 -21.68
N GLY A 45 -3.64 -0.46 -21.19
CA GLY A 45 -2.27 -1.00 -21.12
C GLY A 45 -1.60 -0.82 -19.77
N ALA A 46 -2.34 -0.69 -18.68
CA ALA A 46 -1.74 -0.84 -17.37
C ALA A 46 -1.23 -2.28 -17.18
N ASP A 47 0.02 -2.40 -16.79
CA ASP A 47 0.67 -3.67 -16.50
C ASP A 47 0.46 -4.11 -15.06
N THR A 48 0.28 -3.15 -14.15
CA THR A 48 -0.03 -3.34 -12.73
C THR A 48 -1.06 -2.33 -12.27
N LEU A 49 -1.75 -2.64 -11.20
CA LEU A 49 -2.74 -1.76 -10.58
C LEU A 49 -2.40 -1.54 -9.11
N MET A 50 -2.52 -0.32 -8.63
CA MET A 50 -2.40 -0.03 -7.21
C MET A 50 -3.73 0.52 -6.65
N ASP A 51 -4.29 -0.20 -5.68
CA ASP A 51 -5.45 0.24 -4.91
C ASP A 51 -5.02 1.13 -3.75
N LEU A 52 -5.29 2.43 -3.90
CA LEU A 52 -4.99 3.47 -2.91
C LEU A 52 -6.22 3.85 -2.05
N SER A 53 -7.19 2.97 -1.93
CA SER A 53 -8.42 3.22 -1.18
C SER A 53 -8.15 3.61 0.27
N THR A 54 -8.89 4.61 0.75
CA THR A 54 -8.75 5.18 2.10
C THR A 54 -10.09 5.31 2.85
N GLY A 55 -11.18 4.87 2.25
CA GLY A 55 -12.52 4.94 2.84
C GLY A 55 -12.82 3.79 3.80
N LYS A 56 -14.05 3.76 4.33
CA LYS A 56 -14.46 2.76 5.33
C LYS A 56 -14.58 1.33 4.80
N ASN A 57 -14.70 1.11 3.51
CA ASN A 57 -14.93 -0.21 2.91
C ASN A 57 -13.70 -0.72 2.15
N ILE A 58 -12.49 -0.42 2.62
CA ILE A 58 -11.23 -0.77 1.94
C ILE A 58 -11.18 -2.27 1.61
N HIS A 59 -11.47 -3.13 2.59
CA HIS A 59 -11.44 -4.58 2.41
C HIS A 59 -12.38 -5.05 1.30
N ARG A 60 -13.63 -4.58 1.31
CA ARG A 60 -14.64 -4.97 0.31
C ARG A 60 -14.33 -4.40 -1.07
N THR A 61 -13.89 -3.15 -1.14
CA THR A 61 -13.47 -2.52 -2.40
C THR A 61 -12.34 -3.32 -3.05
N ARG A 62 -11.33 -3.68 -2.28
CA ARG A 62 -10.20 -4.48 -2.74
C ARG A 62 -10.64 -5.88 -3.20
N GLU A 63 -11.53 -6.54 -2.48
CA GLU A 63 -12.08 -7.84 -2.90
C GLU A 63 -12.69 -7.77 -4.30
N TRP A 64 -13.52 -6.75 -4.57
CA TRP A 64 -14.10 -6.55 -5.89
C TRP A 64 -13.07 -6.23 -6.97
N ILE A 65 -12.06 -5.43 -6.64
CA ILE A 65 -10.95 -5.12 -7.56
C ILE A 65 -10.21 -6.42 -7.92
N ILE A 66 -9.76 -7.17 -6.94
CA ILE A 66 -8.97 -8.41 -7.13
C ILE A 66 -9.74 -9.42 -7.96
N ARG A 67 -11.03 -9.66 -7.65
CA ARG A 67 -11.86 -10.63 -8.38
C ARG A 67 -12.15 -10.24 -9.84
N ASN A 68 -11.79 -9.06 -10.27
CA ASN A 68 -12.02 -8.58 -11.64
C ASN A 68 -10.73 -8.14 -12.36
N CYS A 69 -9.58 -8.20 -11.71
CA CYS A 69 -8.32 -7.66 -12.23
C CYS A 69 -7.41 -8.76 -12.78
N PRO A 70 -7.03 -8.72 -14.07
CA PRO A 70 -6.13 -9.71 -14.65
C PRO A 70 -4.64 -9.35 -14.49
N VAL A 71 -4.32 -8.20 -13.90
CA VAL A 71 -2.94 -7.73 -13.68
C VAL A 71 -2.60 -7.72 -12.19
N PRO A 72 -1.31 -7.73 -11.81
CA PRO A 72 -0.93 -7.66 -10.40
C PRO A 72 -1.52 -6.46 -9.69
N VAL A 73 -2.12 -6.70 -8.51
CA VAL A 73 -2.73 -5.67 -7.67
C VAL A 73 -1.85 -5.41 -6.46
N GLY A 74 -1.45 -4.15 -6.32
CA GLY A 74 -0.72 -3.66 -5.15
C GLY A 74 -1.60 -2.82 -4.24
N THR A 75 -1.17 -2.71 -3.00
CA THR A 75 -1.82 -1.87 -1.98
C THR A 75 -0.81 -1.09 -1.15
N VAL A 76 -1.34 -0.18 -0.33
CA VAL A 76 -0.58 0.55 0.69
C VAL A 76 -1.16 0.19 2.06
N PRO A 77 -0.65 -0.87 2.72
CA PRO A 77 -1.28 -1.43 3.93
C PRO A 77 -1.47 -0.43 5.07
N ILE A 78 -0.59 0.57 5.18
CA ILE A 78 -0.68 1.60 6.20
C ILE A 78 -2.00 2.40 6.14
N TYR A 79 -2.66 2.48 4.98
CA TYR A 79 -3.94 3.19 4.85
C TYR A 79 -5.07 2.43 5.55
N GLN A 80 -5.12 1.11 5.41
CA GLN A 80 -6.11 0.31 6.13
C GLN A 80 -5.76 0.19 7.62
N ALA A 81 -4.48 0.07 7.96
CA ALA A 81 -4.04 0.09 9.35
C ALA A 81 -4.45 1.40 10.03
N LEU A 82 -4.30 2.54 9.34
CA LEU A 82 -4.74 3.84 9.83
C LEU A 82 -6.27 3.93 10.03
N GLU A 83 -7.03 3.34 9.13
CA GLU A 83 -8.50 3.27 9.27
C GLU A 83 -8.90 2.46 10.51
N LYS A 84 -8.23 1.33 10.78
CA LYS A 84 -8.46 0.49 11.98
C LYS A 84 -8.22 1.24 13.29
N VAL A 85 -7.37 2.27 13.29
CA VAL A 85 -7.12 3.15 14.44
C VAL A 85 -7.84 4.51 14.33
N ASN A 86 -8.97 4.54 13.61
CA ASN A 86 -9.82 5.73 13.45
C ASN A 86 -9.10 6.96 12.87
N GLY A 87 -8.13 6.75 12.00
CA GLY A 87 -7.42 7.80 11.29
C GLY A 87 -6.38 8.56 12.13
N LYS A 88 -5.97 8.02 13.27
CA LYS A 88 -4.96 8.63 14.15
C LYS A 88 -3.61 7.96 13.96
N PRO A 89 -2.64 8.61 13.26
CA PRO A 89 -1.32 8.03 13.05
C PRO A 89 -0.60 7.63 14.34
N GLU A 90 -0.77 8.41 15.41
CA GLU A 90 -0.18 8.17 16.72
C GLU A 90 -0.66 6.90 17.41
N ASP A 91 -1.82 6.37 17.05
CA ASP A 91 -2.38 5.13 17.62
C ASP A 91 -1.94 3.87 16.83
N LEU A 92 -1.20 4.05 15.71
CA LEU A 92 -0.65 2.94 14.96
C LEU A 92 0.39 2.17 15.79
N ASN A 93 0.41 0.86 15.60
CA ASN A 93 1.38 -0.02 16.24
C ASN A 93 1.68 -1.22 15.34
N TRP A 94 2.68 -2.00 15.73
CA TRP A 94 3.11 -3.17 14.98
C TRP A 94 2.01 -4.22 14.81
N GLU A 95 1.26 -4.50 15.86
CA GLU A 95 0.22 -5.53 15.88
C GLU A 95 -0.88 -5.24 14.85
N VAL A 96 -1.41 -4.01 14.85
CA VAL A 96 -2.43 -3.57 13.88
C VAL A 96 -1.89 -3.63 12.45
N PHE A 97 -0.64 -3.22 12.25
CA PHE A 97 -0.01 -3.24 10.92
C PHE A 97 0.24 -4.67 10.44
N ARG A 98 0.82 -5.53 11.29
CA ARG A 98 1.05 -6.96 11.01
C ARG A 98 -0.24 -7.67 10.61
N ASP A 99 -1.30 -7.52 11.41
CA ASP A 99 -2.58 -8.17 11.14
C ASP A 99 -3.21 -7.64 9.84
N THR A 100 -2.94 -6.38 9.49
CA THR A 100 -3.36 -5.80 8.21
C THR A 100 -2.58 -6.38 7.03
N LEU A 101 -1.27 -6.61 7.18
CA LEU A 101 -0.47 -7.27 6.14
C LEU A 101 -0.99 -8.67 5.85
N ILE A 102 -1.22 -9.46 6.90
CA ILE A 102 -1.71 -10.83 6.79
C ILE A 102 -3.09 -10.85 6.13
N GLU A 103 -4.02 -10.02 6.60
CA GLU A 103 -5.36 -9.88 6.02
C GLU A 103 -5.32 -9.60 4.51
N GLN A 104 -4.47 -8.67 4.07
CA GLN A 104 -4.36 -8.31 2.67
C GLN A 104 -3.65 -9.39 1.84
N ALA A 105 -2.66 -10.06 2.41
CA ALA A 105 -1.98 -11.19 1.77
C ALA A 105 -2.94 -12.36 1.55
N GLU A 106 -3.77 -12.68 2.54
CA GLU A 106 -4.81 -13.73 2.45
C GLU A 106 -5.89 -13.39 1.43
N GLN A 107 -6.18 -12.10 1.19
CA GLN A 107 -7.06 -11.69 0.09
C GLN A 107 -6.46 -11.92 -1.30
N GLY A 108 -5.15 -12.10 -1.41
CA GLY A 108 -4.45 -12.33 -2.67
C GLY A 108 -3.82 -11.09 -3.29
N VAL A 109 -3.50 -10.07 -2.49
CA VAL A 109 -2.72 -8.92 -2.97
C VAL A 109 -1.33 -9.37 -3.41
N ASP A 110 -0.84 -8.84 -4.52
CA ASP A 110 0.39 -9.30 -5.18
C ASP A 110 1.64 -8.54 -4.72
N TYR A 111 1.49 -7.26 -4.33
CA TYR A 111 2.61 -6.49 -3.79
C TYR A 111 2.15 -5.40 -2.82
N PHE A 112 3.01 -5.06 -1.84
CA PHE A 112 2.75 -4.03 -0.84
C PHE A 112 3.72 -2.88 -0.93
N THR A 113 3.21 -1.65 -0.83
CA THR A 113 4.04 -0.47 -0.60
C THR A 113 4.27 -0.30 0.89
N ILE A 114 5.51 -0.49 1.33
CA ILE A 114 5.93 -0.42 2.73
C ILE A 114 6.84 0.80 2.93
N HIS A 115 6.49 1.67 3.88
CA HIS A 115 7.19 2.93 4.18
C HIS A 115 8.23 2.75 5.30
N ALA A 116 9.05 1.70 5.21
CA ALA A 116 10.07 1.40 6.23
C ALA A 116 11.30 2.32 6.16
N GLY A 117 11.53 2.97 5.03
CA GLY A 117 12.68 3.88 4.84
C GLY A 117 12.48 5.29 5.41
N VAL A 118 11.31 5.61 5.96
CA VAL A 118 11.04 6.90 6.62
C VAL A 118 11.62 6.86 8.04
N LEU A 119 12.87 7.31 8.18
CA LEU A 119 13.59 7.26 9.45
C LEU A 119 13.50 8.60 10.19
N LEU A 120 13.36 8.54 11.52
CA LEU A 120 13.26 9.72 12.37
C LEU A 120 14.37 10.73 12.09
N ARG A 121 15.61 10.27 11.91
CA ARG A 121 16.79 11.12 11.62
C ARG A 121 16.71 11.86 10.28
N TYR A 122 15.90 11.40 9.32
CA TYR A 122 15.75 12.01 8.00
C TYR A 122 14.57 12.98 7.91
N VAL A 123 13.61 12.91 8.83
CA VAL A 123 12.44 13.79 8.83
C VAL A 123 12.85 15.27 8.82
N PRO A 124 13.82 15.75 9.64
CA PRO A 124 14.24 17.16 9.61
C PRO A 124 14.78 17.63 8.26
N LEU A 125 15.36 16.73 7.45
CA LEU A 125 15.93 17.08 6.15
C LEU A 125 14.85 17.46 5.13
N THR A 126 13.60 17.11 5.38
CA THR A 126 12.47 17.43 4.49
C THR A 126 11.94 18.84 4.69
N SER A 127 12.29 19.51 5.78
CA SER A 127 11.76 20.84 6.16
C SER A 127 12.04 21.94 5.13
N ASN A 128 13.15 21.83 4.40
CA ASN A 128 13.56 22.80 3.39
C ASN A 128 13.06 22.48 1.97
N ARG A 129 12.31 21.38 1.80
CA ARG A 129 11.71 21.03 0.52
C ARG A 129 10.42 21.82 0.31
N MET A 130 10.16 22.26 -0.92
CA MET A 130 8.98 23.06 -1.26
C MET A 130 7.67 22.35 -0.84
N THR A 131 7.57 21.04 -1.03
CA THR A 131 6.39 20.24 -0.74
C THR A 131 6.54 19.37 0.51
N GLY A 132 7.66 19.46 1.23
CA GLY A 132 7.93 18.60 2.38
C GLY A 132 7.95 17.11 2.03
N ILE A 133 7.12 16.32 2.70
CA ILE A 133 6.90 14.89 2.43
C ILE A 133 5.61 14.77 1.61
N VAL A 134 5.74 14.43 0.33
CA VAL A 134 4.59 14.30 -0.59
C VAL A 134 3.85 12.99 -0.37
N SER A 135 4.57 11.91 -0.11
CA SER A 135 3.99 10.59 0.15
C SER A 135 3.04 10.63 1.35
N ARG A 136 1.79 10.19 1.15
CA ARG A 136 0.82 10.10 2.25
C ARG A 136 1.30 9.10 3.33
N GLY A 137 1.75 7.92 2.93
CA GLY A 137 2.26 6.92 3.85
C GLY A 137 3.53 7.39 4.57
N GLY A 138 4.43 8.07 3.84
CA GLY A 138 5.62 8.70 4.41
C GLY A 138 5.26 9.76 5.46
N SER A 139 4.27 10.61 5.17
CA SER A 139 3.78 11.63 6.12
C SER A 139 3.14 11.02 7.37
N ILE A 140 2.41 9.91 7.23
CA ILE A 140 1.83 9.17 8.36
C ILE A 140 2.94 8.66 9.27
N MET A 141 3.96 8.00 8.71
CA MET A 141 5.08 7.46 9.48
C MET A 141 5.95 8.56 10.09
N ALA A 142 6.20 9.65 9.37
CA ALA A 142 6.92 10.80 9.92
C ALA A 142 6.18 11.39 11.14
N LYS A 143 4.85 11.56 11.04
CA LYS A 143 4.03 12.01 12.18
C LYS A 143 4.11 11.04 13.35
N TRP A 144 4.05 9.72 13.09
CA TRP A 144 4.19 8.70 14.12
C TRP A 144 5.55 8.82 14.84
N CYS A 145 6.66 8.87 14.08
CA CYS A 145 8.00 9.00 14.64
C CYS A 145 8.15 10.25 15.51
N LEU A 146 7.63 11.39 15.04
CA LEU A 146 7.69 12.66 15.80
C LEU A 146 6.83 12.62 17.07
N SER A 147 5.64 12.02 17.01
CA SER A 147 4.72 11.94 18.16
C SER A 147 5.26 11.04 19.27
N HIS A 148 5.95 9.96 18.90
CA HIS A 148 6.49 9.00 19.87
C HIS A 148 7.95 9.25 20.23
N HIS A 149 8.65 10.15 19.52
CA HIS A 149 10.11 10.32 19.63
C HIS A 149 10.86 9.00 19.49
N LYS A 150 10.39 8.13 18.59
CA LYS A 150 10.93 6.79 18.33
C LYS A 150 11.17 6.58 16.83
N GLU A 151 12.03 5.63 16.52
CA GLU A 151 12.25 5.20 15.16
C GLU A 151 11.01 4.51 14.60
N ASN A 152 10.87 4.57 13.28
CA ASN A 152 9.80 3.93 12.53
C ASN A 152 9.71 2.43 12.85
N PHE A 153 8.59 1.99 13.41
CA PHE A 153 8.40 0.59 13.77
C PHE A 153 8.43 -0.35 12.53
N LEU A 154 8.11 0.14 11.33
CA LEU A 154 8.23 -0.65 10.10
C LEU A 154 9.70 -0.93 9.75
N TYR A 155 10.61 -0.02 10.10
CA TYR A 155 12.04 -0.23 9.97
C TYR A 155 12.56 -1.22 11.03
N GLU A 156 12.14 -1.05 12.29
CA GLU A 156 12.55 -1.93 13.38
C GLU A 156 12.04 -3.36 13.21
N LYS A 157 10.86 -3.53 12.57
CA LYS A 157 10.19 -4.80 12.31
C LYS A 157 10.40 -5.34 10.88
N TRP A 158 11.45 -4.87 10.22
CA TRP A 158 11.69 -5.21 8.82
C TRP A 158 11.83 -6.71 8.57
N ASP A 159 12.51 -7.43 9.45
CA ASP A 159 12.73 -8.87 9.30
C ASP A 159 11.40 -9.64 9.41
N GLU A 160 10.55 -9.29 10.38
CA GLU A 160 9.22 -9.88 10.51
C GLU A 160 8.32 -9.57 9.31
N ILE A 161 8.43 -8.36 8.74
CA ILE A 161 7.71 -8.02 7.50
C ILE A 161 8.20 -8.92 6.35
N CYS A 162 9.50 -9.10 6.20
CA CYS A 162 10.06 -9.99 5.17
C CYS A 162 9.60 -11.44 5.33
N GLU A 163 9.52 -11.95 6.55
CA GLU A 163 9.01 -13.29 6.83
C GLU A 163 7.55 -13.45 6.39
N ILE A 164 6.68 -12.50 6.72
CA ILE A 164 5.28 -12.50 6.29
C ILE A 164 5.19 -12.45 4.77
N MET A 165 5.89 -11.52 4.13
CA MET A 165 5.86 -11.35 2.69
C MET A 165 6.37 -12.59 1.95
N SER A 166 7.40 -13.23 2.48
CA SER A 166 7.93 -14.50 1.95
C SER A 166 6.95 -15.65 2.10
N ALA A 167 6.24 -15.74 3.23
CA ALA A 167 5.27 -16.80 3.50
C ALA A 167 4.07 -16.77 2.54
N TYR A 168 3.67 -15.57 2.10
CA TYR A 168 2.55 -15.35 1.17
C TYR A 168 2.98 -15.05 -0.27
N ASP A 169 4.28 -15.09 -0.56
CA ASP A 169 4.84 -14.76 -1.89
C ASP A 169 4.42 -13.37 -2.40
N VAL A 170 4.40 -12.38 -1.52
CA VAL A 170 4.04 -10.99 -1.83
C VAL A 170 5.30 -10.17 -2.12
N SER A 171 5.28 -9.39 -3.20
CA SER A 171 6.41 -8.55 -3.60
C SER A 171 6.41 -7.20 -2.87
N PHE A 172 7.59 -6.58 -2.78
CA PHE A 172 7.76 -5.24 -2.22
C PHE A 172 7.66 -4.13 -3.27
N SER A 173 7.00 -3.05 -2.89
CA SER A 173 7.20 -1.70 -3.41
C SER A 173 7.64 -0.83 -2.23
N ILE A 174 8.85 -0.27 -2.29
CA ILE A 174 9.38 0.50 -1.18
C ILE A 174 8.88 1.94 -1.26
N GLY A 175 8.12 2.36 -0.26
CA GLY A 175 7.56 3.70 -0.15
C GLY A 175 8.51 4.69 0.54
N ASP A 176 8.48 5.93 0.08
CA ASP A 176 9.23 7.08 0.61
C ASP A 176 8.42 7.92 1.62
#